data_aa6bb01c7c2d361e0f8ed77975c7a24e
#
_entry.id   aa6bb01c7c2d361e0f8ed77975c7a24e
#
_cell.length_a   1.000
_cell.length_b   1.000
_cell.length_c   1.000
_cell.angle_alpha   90.00
_cell.angle_beta   90.00
_cell.angle_gamma   90.00
#
_symmetry.space_group_name_H-M   'P 1'
#
loop_
_entity.id
_entity.type
_entity.pdbx_description
1 polymer ?
#
loop_
_entity_poly.entity_id
_entity_poly.type
_entity_poly.pdbx_seq_one_letter_code
_entity_poly.pdbx_strand_id
1 'polypeptide(L)'
;MTRTATRSRSTSESSVELSVDLDGTGASSVHTSVPFLDHLLTAFAKHSLTDLTVTASGDTEIDVHHTAEDVGIVLGDAIREALGDKAGIARFGDATVPLDEALTRAVVDLSGRPYLVHGGEPAGFELHLIGGHFTGAMVRHVFEAIVFNARMTAHIDVLAGRDPHHIAESEFKAFARAFRFAKAFDPQVSGVPSTKGAL
;
A
#
# COMPACT_ATOMS: atom_id res chain seq x y z
N MET A 1 9.65 18.45 -10.74
CA MET A 1 9.40 18.49 -9.28
C MET A 1 9.66 17.09 -8.76
N THR A 2 10.32 16.96 -7.62
CA THR A 2 10.49 15.68 -6.94
C THR A 2 9.17 15.28 -6.30
N ARG A 3 8.69 14.04 -6.52
CA ARG A 3 7.44 13.52 -5.93
C ARG A 3 7.74 12.86 -4.59
N THR A 4 8.15 13.69 -3.62
CA THR A 4 8.52 13.26 -2.27
C THR A 4 7.58 13.87 -1.23
N ALA A 5 7.36 13.15 -0.14
CA ALA A 5 6.62 13.66 1.02
C ALA A 5 7.14 13.03 2.32
N THR A 6 7.05 13.79 3.40
CA THR A 6 7.31 13.30 4.76
C THR A 6 6.09 13.62 5.63
N ARG A 7 5.59 12.62 6.34
CA ARG A 7 4.42 12.72 7.20
C ARG A 7 4.70 12.10 8.57
N SER A 8 4.05 12.66 9.58
CA SER A 8 4.07 12.09 10.92
C SER A 8 2.68 12.14 11.54
N ARG A 9 2.42 11.19 12.40
CA ARG A 9 1.20 11.09 13.20
C ARG A 9 1.56 10.60 14.59
N SER A 10 1.00 11.21 15.62
CA SER A 10 1.16 10.77 17.00
C SER A 10 -0.21 10.79 17.67
N THR A 11 -0.56 9.69 18.30
CA THR A 11 -1.77 9.50 19.10
C THR A 11 -1.38 9.09 20.52
N SER A 12 -2.35 8.71 21.35
CA SER A 12 -2.08 8.07 22.64
C SER A 12 -1.61 6.60 22.50
N GLU A 13 -1.80 6.00 21.33
CA GLU A 13 -1.62 4.57 21.07
C GLU A 13 -0.39 4.29 20.20
N SER A 14 -0.04 5.22 19.31
CA SER A 14 1.07 5.06 18.39
C SER A 14 1.77 6.37 18.05
N SER A 15 3.00 6.24 17.53
CA SER A 15 3.75 7.34 16.91
C SER A 15 4.37 6.83 15.62
N VAL A 16 4.16 7.55 14.50
CA VAL A 16 4.61 7.19 13.16
C VAL A 16 5.30 8.38 12.53
N GLU A 17 6.49 8.16 11.97
CA GLU A 17 7.20 9.07 11.07
C GLU A 17 7.52 8.32 9.78
N LEU A 18 7.18 8.91 8.62
CA LEU A 18 7.29 8.24 7.34
C LEU A 18 7.67 9.21 6.23
N SER A 19 8.57 8.78 5.34
CA SER A 19 8.88 9.51 4.11
C SER A 19 8.81 8.59 2.89
N VAL A 20 8.35 9.16 1.76
CA VAL A 20 8.29 8.49 0.46
C VAL A 20 8.98 9.32 -0.61
N ASP A 21 9.62 8.62 -1.58
CA ASP A 21 9.98 9.16 -2.88
C ASP A 21 9.37 8.26 -3.96
N LEU A 22 8.38 8.79 -4.68
CA LEU A 22 7.66 8.03 -5.71
C LEU A 22 8.53 7.77 -6.96
N ASP A 23 9.61 8.52 -7.14
CA ASP A 23 10.56 8.38 -8.26
C ASP A 23 11.85 7.64 -7.83
N GLY A 24 11.79 6.94 -6.71
CA GLY A 24 12.88 6.19 -6.13
C GLY A 24 13.26 4.90 -6.88
N THR A 25 14.07 4.10 -6.22
CA THR A 25 14.62 2.83 -6.73
C THR A 25 14.08 1.61 -6.00
N GLY A 26 13.20 1.81 -5.03
CA GLY A 26 12.67 0.80 -4.12
C GLY A 26 13.62 0.52 -2.95
N ALA A 27 14.43 1.50 -2.56
CA ALA A 27 15.19 1.45 -1.32
C ALA A 27 14.23 1.59 -0.12
N SER A 28 14.49 0.85 0.95
CA SER A 28 13.60 0.90 2.13
C SER A 28 14.35 0.76 3.44
N SER A 29 13.85 1.46 4.45
CA SER A 29 14.21 1.32 5.87
C SER A 29 12.91 1.35 6.66
N VAL A 30 12.41 0.18 7.08
CA VAL A 30 11.09 0.04 7.69
C VAL A 30 11.22 -0.60 9.07
N HIS A 31 10.73 0.09 10.09
CA HIS A 31 10.76 -0.32 11.48
C HIS A 31 9.45 0.11 12.16
N THR A 32 8.45 -0.78 12.18
CA THR A 32 7.11 -0.46 12.71
C THR A 32 6.80 -1.12 14.05
N SER A 33 7.73 -1.86 14.64
CA SER A 33 7.49 -2.76 15.79
C SER A 33 6.56 -3.93 15.47
N VAL A 34 6.14 -4.09 14.20
CA VAL A 34 5.33 -5.19 13.68
C VAL A 34 6.09 -5.88 12.55
N PRO A 35 6.91 -6.92 12.83
CA PRO A 35 7.89 -7.46 11.88
C PRO A 35 7.30 -7.95 10.55
N PHE A 36 6.07 -8.49 10.58
CA PHE A 36 5.42 -8.93 9.35
C PHE A 36 4.97 -7.73 8.48
N LEU A 37 4.52 -6.64 9.09
CA LEU A 37 4.22 -5.40 8.37
C LEU A 37 5.49 -4.80 7.76
N ASP A 38 6.62 -4.84 8.50
CA ASP A 38 7.92 -4.39 7.98
C ASP A 38 8.30 -5.15 6.70
N HIS A 39 8.09 -6.47 6.69
CA HIS A 39 8.31 -7.32 5.52
C HIS A 39 7.40 -6.93 4.34
N LEU A 40 6.10 -6.75 4.58
CA LEU A 40 5.13 -6.40 3.55
C LEU A 40 5.40 -5.00 2.95
N LEU A 41 5.73 -4.01 3.78
CA LEU A 41 6.07 -2.66 3.32
C LEU A 41 7.41 -2.61 2.59
N THR A 42 8.39 -3.44 2.98
CA THR A 42 9.64 -3.62 2.24
C THR A 42 9.38 -4.21 0.85
N ALA A 43 8.49 -5.21 0.75
CA ALA A 43 8.06 -5.76 -0.54
C ALA A 43 7.32 -4.70 -1.38
N PHE A 44 6.42 -3.91 -0.77
CA PHE A 44 5.75 -2.79 -1.43
C PHE A 44 6.77 -1.79 -2.01
N ALA A 45 7.71 -1.29 -1.22
CA ALA A 45 8.73 -0.35 -1.66
C ALA A 45 9.51 -0.90 -2.86
N LYS A 46 10.00 -2.14 -2.74
CA LYS A 46 10.80 -2.80 -3.78
C LYS A 46 10.06 -2.94 -5.10
N HIS A 47 8.81 -3.40 -5.08
CA HIS A 47 8.05 -3.71 -6.29
C HIS A 47 7.36 -2.49 -6.89
N SER A 48 7.08 -1.46 -6.09
CA SER A 48 6.56 -0.18 -6.57
C SER A 48 7.64 0.77 -7.08
N LEU A 49 8.93 0.48 -6.83
CA LEU A 49 10.04 1.42 -7.02
C LEU A 49 9.79 2.77 -6.32
N THR A 50 9.29 2.68 -5.08
CA THR A 50 9.14 3.84 -4.19
C THR A 50 10.18 3.71 -3.10
N ASP A 51 11.01 4.72 -2.89
CA ASP A 51 11.87 4.72 -1.71
C ASP A 51 11.01 5.03 -0.49
N LEU A 52 11.17 4.25 0.58
CA LEU A 52 10.30 4.26 1.75
C LEU A 52 11.12 4.20 3.03
N THR A 53 10.95 5.20 3.89
CA THR A 53 11.48 5.16 5.27
C THR A 53 10.32 5.24 6.23
N VAL A 54 10.24 4.31 7.18
CA VAL A 54 9.19 4.25 8.21
C VAL A 54 9.83 3.98 9.57
N THR A 55 9.49 4.80 10.53
CA THR A 55 9.76 4.54 11.94
C THR A 55 8.45 4.67 12.70
N ALA A 56 8.00 3.59 13.33
CA ALA A 56 6.79 3.60 14.14
C ALA A 56 6.97 2.80 15.43
N SER A 57 6.26 3.21 16.44
CA SER A 57 6.10 2.51 17.70
C SER A 57 4.69 2.68 18.21
N GLY A 58 4.16 1.68 18.91
CA GLY A 58 2.83 1.73 19.51
C GLY A 58 2.65 0.66 20.56
N ASP A 59 1.44 0.53 21.04
CA ASP A 59 1.00 -0.37 22.10
C ASP A 59 0.81 -1.81 21.64
N THR A 60 1.82 -2.36 20.93
CA THR A 60 1.80 -3.70 20.31
C THR A 60 1.64 -4.84 21.31
N GLU A 61 1.82 -4.58 22.61
CA GLU A 61 1.49 -5.51 23.70
C GLU A 61 -0.03 -5.67 23.90
N ILE A 62 -0.84 -4.69 23.45
CA ILE A 62 -2.29 -4.78 23.42
C ILE A 62 -2.74 -5.47 22.12
N ASP A 63 -2.42 -4.85 20.99
CA ASP A 63 -2.65 -5.37 19.65
C ASP A 63 -1.76 -4.63 18.64
N VAL A 64 -1.44 -5.27 17.54
CA VAL A 64 -0.73 -4.64 16.41
C VAL A 64 -1.62 -3.70 15.59
N HIS A 65 -2.92 -3.70 15.83
CA HIS A 65 -3.95 -3.01 15.05
C HIS A 65 -3.68 -1.52 14.94
N HIS A 66 -3.56 -0.81 16.09
CA HIS A 66 -3.39 0.64 16.12
C HIS A 66 -2.14 1.09 15.36
N THR A 67 -1.02 0.40 15.59
CA THR A 67 0.24 0.71 14.89
C THR A 67 0.13 0.47 13.39
N ALA A 68 -0.43 -0.67 12.97
CA ALA A 68 -0.54 -1.01 11.56
C ALA A 68 -1.52 -0.08 10.82
N GLU A 69 -2.64 0.28 11.43
CA GLU A 69 -3.59 1.25 10.90
C GLU A 69 -2.94 2.62 10.72
N ASP A 70 -2.30 3.16 11.77
CA ASP A 70 -1.69 4.48 11.72
C ASP A 70 -0.54 4.55 10.70
N VAL A 71 0.25 3.48 10.55
CA VAL A 71 1.24 3.38 9.47
C VAL A 71 0.57 3.42 8.09
N GLY A 72 -0.53 2.69 7.90
CA GLY A 72 -1.31 2.71 6.66
C GLY A 72 -1.88 4.09 6.34
N ILE A 73 -2.44 4.79 7.34
CA ILE A 73 -2.95 6.16 7.23
C ILE A 73 -1.84 7.12 6.78
N VAL A 74 -0.70 7.10 7.48
CA VAL A 74 0.43 8.00 7.19
C VAL A 74 1.04 7.72 5.82
N LEU A 75 1.14 6.44 5.41
CA LEU A 75 1.60 6.06 4.08
C LEU A 75 0.64 6.56 2.99
N GLY A 76 -0.66 6.40 3.20
CA GLY A 76 -1.67 6.92 2.27
C GLY A 76 -1.61 8.42 2.11
N ASP A 77 -1.50 9.16 3.21
CA ASP A 77 -1.37 10.63 3.20
C ASP A 77 -0.08 11.09 2.50
N ALA A 78 1.06 10.41 2.76
CA ALA A 78 2.33 10.72 2.12
C ALA A 78 2.27 10.46 0.60
N ILE A 79 1.69 9.35 0.17
CA ILE A 79 1.47 9.04 -1.25
C ILE A 79 0.61 10.12 -1.91
N ARG A 80 -0.51 10.52 -1.28
CA ARG A 80 -1.40 11.56 -1.80
C ARG A 80 -0.67 12.88 -2.01
N GLU A 81 0.12 13.30 -1.03
CA GLU A 81 0.90 14.54 -1.13
C GLU A 81 1.96 14.45 -2.23
N ALA A 82 2.72 13.37 -2.26
CA ALA A 82 3.78 13.18 -3.25
C ALA A 82 3.25 13.11 -4.69
N LEU A 83 2.03 12.59 -4.91
CA LEU A 83 1.36 12.57 -6.21
C LEU A 83 0.97 13.97 -6.70
N GLY A 84 0.80 14.95 -5.81
CA GLY A 84 0.42 16.31 -6.16
C GLY A 84 -0.86 16.39 -6.99
N ASP A 85 -0.80 17.15 -8.08
CA ASP A 85 -1.92 17.33 -9.01
C ASP A 85 -2.13 16.17 -9.99
N LYS A 86 -1.25 15.18 -9.97
CA LYS A 86 -1.30 13.97 -10.82
C LYS A 86 -1.20 14.27 -12.33
N ALA A 87 -0.62 15.40 -12.71
CA ALA A 87 -0.43 15.74 -14.12
C ALA A 87 0.62 14.81 -14.76
N GLY A 88 0.34 14.37 -15.98
CA GLY A 88 1.26 13.56 -16.78
C GLY A 88 1.46 12.11 -16.33
N ILE A 89 0.69 11.60 -15.37
CA ILE A 89 0.79 10.18 -14.96
C ILE A 89 -0.12 9.28 -15.78
N ALA A 90 0.18 7.97 -15.81
CA ALA A 90 -0.68 6.96 -16.45
C ALA A 90 -2.05 6.83 -15.76
N ARG A 91 -2.13 7.13 -14.45
CA ARG A 91 -3.32 7.10 -13.61
C ARG A 91 -3.84 5.69 -13.29
N PHE A 92 -3.92 4.82 -14.29
CA PHE A 92 -4.36 3.44 -14.14
C PHE A 92 -3.18 2.49 -14.19
N GLY A 93 -3.22 1.45 -13.38
CA GLY A 93 -2.23 0.38 -13.40
C GLY A 93 -2.84 -0.91 -12.91
N ASP A 94 -2.39 -2.01 -13.48
CA ASP A 94 -2.78 -3.34 -13.07
C ASP A 94 -1.58 -4.29 -13.03
N ALA A 95 -1.68 -5.33 -12.23
CA ALA A 95 -0.71 -6.42 -12.19
C ALA A 95 -1.35 -7.68 -11.65
N THR A 96 -0.95 -8.82 -12.22
CA THR A 96 -1.20 -10.14 -11.67
C THR A 96 0.14 -10.75 -11.28
N VAL A 97 0.30 -11.11 -10.01
CA VAL A 97 1.58 -11.51 -9.42
C VAL A 97 1.44 -12.85 -8.70
N PRO A 98 2.25 -13.86 -9.06
CA PRO A 98 2.32 -15.11 -8.33
C PRO A 98 3.34 -15.04 -7.19
N LEU A 99 3.11 -15.83 -6.16
CA LEU A 99 4.10 -16.27 -5.19
C LEU A 99 3.84 -17.75 -4.89
N ASP A 100 4.68 -18.62 -5.43
CA ASP A 100 4.49 -20.07 -5.42
C ASP A 100 3.06 -20.44 -5.86
N GLU A 101 2.22 -20.98 -4.97
CA GLU A 101 0.84 -21.37 -5.26
C GLU A 101 -0.18 -20.21 -5.12
N ALA A 102 0.23 -19.07 -4.57
CA ALA A 102 -0.63 -17.91 -4.49
C ALA A 102 -0.57 -17.08 -5.78
N LEU A 103 -1.69 -16.53 -6.17
CA LEU A 103 -1.84 -15.66 -7.33
C LEU A 103 -2.81 -14.54 -7.02
N THR A 104 -2.36 -13.30 -7.08
CA THR A 104 -3.20 -12.13 -6.83
C THR A 104 -3.20 -11.17 -8.00
N ARG A 105 -4.35 -10.60 -8.32
CA ARG A 105 -4.53 -9.50 -9.25
C ARG A 105 -4.84 -8.21 -8.49
N ALA A 106 -4.16 -7.11 -8.83
CA ALA A 106 -4.49 -5.78 -8.34
C ALA A 106 -4.70 -4.81 -9.51
N VAL A 107 -5.67 -3.90 -9.34
CA VAL A 107 -5.95 -2.78 -10.26
C VAL A 107 -6.06 -1.51 -9.45
N VAL A 108 -5.37 -0.44 -9.87
CA VAL A 108 -5.31 0.84 -9.18
C VAL A 108 -5.76 1.96 -10.12
N ASP A 109 -6.63 2.84 -9.64
CA ASP A 109 -6.96 4.14 -10.25
C ASP A 109 -6.63 5.27 -9.26
N LEU A 110 -5.68 6.14 -9.61
CA LEU A 110 -5.30 7.30 -8.81
C LEU A 110 -6.33 8.43 -8.96
N SER A 111 -7.59 8.08 -8.74
CA SER A 111 -8.80 8.84 -9.09
C SER A 111 -9.12 10.03 -8.19
N GLY A 112 -8.44 10.19 -7.05
CA GLY A 112 -8.86 11.14 -6.00
C GLY A 112 -10.08 10.70 -5.18
N ARG A 113 -10.66 9.53 -5.48
CA ARG A 113 -11.84 8.94 -4.80
C ARG A 113 -11.45 7.64 -4.11
N PRO A 114 -11.54 7.58 -2.77
CA PRO A 114 -11.20 6.37 -2.04
C PRO A 114 -12.25 5.27 -2.26
N TYR A 115 -11.80 4.10 -2.70
CA TYR A 115 -12.62 2.90 -2.77
C TYR A 115 -11.76 1.65 -2.78
N LEU A 116 -12.07 0.68 -1.94
CA LEU A 116 -11.38 -0.60 -1.92
C LEU A 116 -12.38 -1.73 -2.19
N VAL A 117 -12.05 -2.57 -3.15
CA VAL A 117 -12.60 -3.92 -3.31
C VAL A 117 -11.49 -4.89 -2.99
N HIS A 118 -11.68 -5.73 -1.99
CA HIS A 118 -10.69 -6.71 -1.53
C HIS A 118 -11.39 -8.03 -1.27
N GLY A 119 -10.87 -9.12 -1.84
CA GLY A 119 -11.48 -10.42 -1.66
C GLY A 119 -10.82 -11.54 -2.46
N GLY A 120 -11.48 -12.70 -2.47
CA GLY A 120 -10.98 -13.91 -3.10
C GLY A 120 -10.13 -14.79 -2.20
N GLU A 121 -9.83 -14.34 -0.99
CA GLU A 121 -9.09 -15.13 -0.01
C GLU A 121 -9.87 -16.38 0.42
N PRO A 122 -9.19 -17.47 0.76
CA PRO A 122 -9.85 -18.67 1.30
C PRO A 122 -10.66 -18.36 2.56
N ALA A 123 -11.77 -19.06 2.74
CA ALA A 123 -12.61 -18.90 3.93
C ALA A 123 -11.80 -19.10 5.22
N GLY A 124 -11.93 -18.14 6.14
CA GLY A 124 -11.21 -18.15 7.41
C GLY A 124 -9.81 -17.52 7.34
N PHE A 125 -9.39 -16.98 6.18
CA PHE A 125 -8.11 -16.31 6.03
C PHE A 125 -7.91 -15.21 7.09
N GLU A 126 -8.95 -14.47 7.39
CA GLU A 126 -8.95 -13.38 8.37
C GLU A 126 -8.57 -13.83 9.80
N LEU A 127 -8.74 -15.10 10.12
CA LEU A 127 -8.45 -15.67 11.44
C LEU A 127 -7.02 -16.22 11.56
N HIS A 128 -6.29 -16.37 10.45
CA HIS A 128 -4.93 -16.91 10.49
C HIS A 128 -3.94 -15.90 11.06
N LEU A 129 -3.11 -16.36 12.01
CA LEU A 129 -1.88 -15.66 12.37
C LEU A 129 -0.84 -15.91 11.28
N ILE A 130 -0.40 -14.84 10.61
CA ILE A 130 0.52 -14.94 9.48
C ILE A 130 1.97 -14.73 9.92
N GLY A 131 2.19 -13.78 10.85
CA GLY A 131 3.51 -13.50 11.39
C GLY A 131 3.42 -12.76 12.73
N GLY A 132 3.94 -13.34 13.79
CA GLY A 132 3.81 -12.78 15.13
C GLY A 132 2.35 -12.64 15.54
N HIS A 133 1.90 -11.41 15.79
CA HIS A 133 0.51 -11.09 16.11
C HIS A 133 -0.28 -10.53 14.91
N PHE A 134 0.31 -10.52 13.71
CA PHE A 134 -0.34 -10.02 12.51
C PHE A 134 -1.27 -11.07 11.92
N THR A 135 -2.56 -10.76 11.79
CA THR A 135 -3.59 -11.67 11.28
C THR A 135 -3.93 -11.38 9.81
N GLY A 136 -4.63 -12.32 9.15
CA GLY A 136 -5.19 -12.09 7.83
C GLY A 136 -6.15 -10.90 7.76
N ALA A 137 -6.92 -10.64 8.82
CA ALA A 137 -7.77 -9.46 8.91
C ALA A 137 -6.99 -8.15 8.78
N MET A 138 -5.75 -8.10 9.31
CA MET A 138 -4.89 -6.93 9.23
C MET A 138 -4.43 -6.62 7.81
N VAL A 139 -4.32 -7.61 6.93
CA VAL A 139 -3.96 -7.40 5.51
C VAL A 139 -4.94 -6.44 4.86
N ARG A 140 -6.24 -6.78 4.93
CA ARG A 140 -7.32 -5.93 4.41
C ARG A 140 -7.34 -4.57 5.09
N HIS A 141 -7.21 -4.54 6.41
CA HIS A 141 -7.27 -3.29 7.19
C HIS A 141 -6.16 -2.30 6.80
N VAL A 142 -4.94 -2.79 6.60
CA VAL A 142 -3.81 -1.97 6.13
C VAL A 142 -4.09 -1.44 4.72
N PHE A 143 -4.64 -2.25 3.79
CA PHE A 143 -5.04 -1.75 2.48
C PHE A 143 -6.13 -0.69 2.57
N GLU A 144 -7.13 -0.88 3.43
CA GLU A 144 -8.17 0.14 3.67
C GLU A 144 -7.54 1.46 4.11
N ALA A 145 -6.67 1.43 5.12
CA ALA A 145 -5.98 2.62 5.62
C ALA A 145 -5.17 3.32 4.53
N ILE A 146 -4.37 2.58 3.74
CA ILE A 146 -3.57 3.14 2.65
C ILE A 146 -4.47 3.75 1.55
N VAL A 147 -5.42 2.97 1.03
CA VAL A 147 -6.25 3.33 -0.13
C VAL A 147 -7.12 4.55 0.17
N PHE A 148 -7.72 4.59 1.37
CA PHE A 148 -8.61 5.69 1.76
C PHE A 148 -7.83 7.00 1.95
N ASN A 149 -6.67 6.96 2.58
CA ASN A 149 -5.88 8.18 2.83
C ASN A 149 -5.10 8.64 1.59
N ALA A 150 -4.67 7.72 0.72
CA ALA A 150 -4.12 8.06 -0.59
C ALA A 150 -5.18 8.58 -1.59
N ARG A 151 -6.47 8.46 -1.25
CA ARG A 151 -7.60 8.79 -2.12
C ARG A 151 -7.48 8.14 -3.49
N MET A 152 -7.26 6.83 -3.50
CA MET A 152 -7.23 6.02 -4.71
C MET A 152 -8.36 4.98 -4.70
N THR A 153 -8.69 4.45 -5.86
CA THR A 153 -9.50 3.25 -5.98
C THR A 153 -8.55 2.07 -6.17
N ALA A 154 -8.74 0.98 -5.43
CA ALA A 154 -8.01 -0.26 -5.63
C ALA A 154 -8.98 -1.46 -5.63
N HIS A 155 -8.72 -2.41 -6.52
CA HIS A 155 -9.32 -3.73 -6.52
C HIS A 155 -8.19 -4.74 -6.35
N ILE A 156 -8.30 -5.61 -5.35
CA ILE A 156 -7.32 -6.63 -5.01
C ILE A 156 -8.08 -7.96 -4.92
N ASP A 157 -7.80 -8.87 -5.85
CA ASP A 157 -8.48 -10.15 -5.95
C ASP A 157 -7.46 -11.28 -5.81
N VAL A 158 -7.57 -12.10 -4.77
CA VAL A 158 -6.84 -13.37 -4.65
C VAL A 158 -7.48 -14.39 -5.57
N LEU A 159 -6.76 -14.83 -6.60
CA LEU A 159 -7.24 -15.76 -7.61
C LEU A 159 -6.96 -17.22 -7.23
N ALA A 160 -5.88 -17.45 -6.46
CA ALA A 160 -5.47 -18.73 -5.92
C ALA A 160 -4.55 -18.52 -4.73
N GLY A 161 -4.48 -19.49 -3.83
CA GLY A 161 -3.57 -19.48 -2.68
C GLY A 161 -4.08 -20.37 -1.56
N ARG A 162 -3.17 -20.85 -0.73
CA ARG A 162 -3.49 -21.64 0.48
C ARG A 162 -2.64 -21.27 1.68
N ASP A 163 -1.37 -20.87 1.46
CA ASP A 163 -0.50 -20.38 2.52
C ASP A 163 -0.83 -18.91 2.80
N PRO A 164 -1.25 -18.54 4.03
CA PRO A 164 -1.63 -17.18 4.36
C PRO A 164 -0.50 -16.16 4.17
N HIS A 165 0.76 -16.55 4.38
CA HIS A 165 1.92 -15.70 4.13
C HIS A 165 2.07 -15.39 2.63
N HIS A 166 2.01 -16.45 1.78
CA HIS A 166 2.12 -16.29 0.34
C HIS A 166 0.98 -15.43 -0.23
N ILE A 167 -0.24 -15.62 0.29
CA ILE A 167 -1.39 -14.81 -0.10
C ILE A 167 -1.12 -13.33 0.22
N ALA A 168 -0.86 -13.01 1.49
CA ALA A 168 -0.64 -11.62 1.92
C ALA A 168 0.53 -10.95 1.16
N GLU A 169 1.64 -11.65 0.98
CA GLU A 169 2.79 -11.09 0.26
C GLU A 169 2.49 -10.92 -1.24
N SER A 170 1.75 -11.85 -1.87
CA SER A 170 1.34 -11.70 -3.28
C SER A 170 0.40 -10.51 -3.48
N GLU A 171 -0.48 -10.21 -2.51
CA GLU A 171 -1.35 -9.05 -2.55
C GLU A 171 -0.54 -7.74 -2.50
N PHE A 172 0.40 -7.62 -1.57
CA PHE A 172 1.27 -6.44 -1.49
C PHE A 172 2.14 -6.27 -2.74
N LYS A 173 2.66 -7.35 -3.31
CA LYS A 173 3.43 -7.30 -4.58
C LYS A 173 2.56 -6.90 -5.77
N ALA A 174 1.35 -7.46 -5.88
CA ALA A 174 0.43 -7.11 -6.96
C ALA A 174 0.01 -5.64 -6.86
N PHE A 175 -0.39 -5.19 -5.67
CA PHE A 175 -0.72 -3.78 -5.41
C PHE A 175 0.46 -2.85 -5.70
N ALA A 176 1.66 -3.19 -5.24
CA ALA A 176 2.87 -2.40 -5.48
C ALA A 176 3.16 -2.23 -6.98
N ARG A 177 3.03 -3.31 -7.75
CA ARG A 177 3.26 -3.26 -9.21
C ARG A 177 2.15 -2.47 -9.93
N ALA A 178 0.90 -2.67 -9.57
CA ALA A 178 -0.22 -1.87 -10.10
C ALA A 178 -0.02 -0.38 -9.81
N PHE A 179 0.34 -0.04 -8.57
CA PHE A 179 0.65 1.33 -8.16
C PHE A 179 1.86 1.90 -8.94
N ARG A 180 2.92 1.11 -9.15
CA ARG A 180 4.07 1.51 -9.97
C ARG A 180 3.66 1.95 -11.36
N PHE A 181 2.80 1.19 -12.02
CA PHE A 181 2.32 1.55 -13.35
C PHE A 181 1.40 2.77 -13.32
N ALA A 182 0.48 2.84 -12.34
CA ALA A 182 -0.44 3.97 -12.21
C ALA A 182 0.27 5.32 -11.97
N LYS A 183 1.34 5.33 -11.15
CA LYS A 183 2.11 6.55 -10.84
C LYS A 183 3.14 6.94 -11.89
N ALA A 184 3.44 6.05 -12.84
CA ALA A 184 4.44 6.31 -13.87
C ALA A 184 4.03 7.51 -14.75
N PHE A 185 5.00 8.32 -15.16
CA PHE A 185 4.76 9.34 -16.18
C PHE A 185 4.50 8.68 -17.53
N ASP A 186 3.46 9.15 -18.21
CA ASP A 186 3.15 8.77 -19.58
C ASP A 186 3.43 9.96 -20.51
N PRO A 187 4.41 9.87 -21.42
CA PRO A 187 4.78 10.98 -22.31
C PRO A 187 3.67 11.39 -23.27
N GLN A 188 2.63 10.56 -23.43
CA GLN A 188 1.47 10.88 -24.25
C GLN A 188 0.37 11.63 -23.47
N VAL A 189 0.48 11.71 -22.14
CA VAL A 189 -0.50 12.38 -21.28
C VAL A 189 -0.03 13.81 -20.98
N SER A 190 -0.79 14.80 -21.45
CA SER A 190 -0.58 16.20 -21.09
C SER A 190 -1.61 16.63 -20.05
N GLY A 191 -1.15 17.23 -18.94
CA GLY A 191 -2.01 17.69 -17.85
C GLY A 191 -2.61 16.54 -17.02
N VAL A 192 -3.72 16.81 -16.36
CA VAL A 192 -4.40 15.83 -15.50
C VAL A 192 -5.18 14.84 -16.36
N PRO A 193 -4.96 13.50 -16.21
CA PRO A 193 -5.60 12.47 -17.04
C PRO A 193 -7.06 12.25 -16.64
N SER A 194 -7.89 13.26 -16.82
CA SER A 194 -9.31 13.25 -16.47
C SER A 194 -10.12 14.11 -17.42
N THR A 195 -11.23 13.61 -17.94
CA THR A 195 -12.19 14.36 -18.74
C THR A 195 -12.84 15.52 -17.95
N LYS A 196 -12.72 15.50 -16.62
CA LYS A 196 -13.20 16.56 -15.72
C LYS A 196 -12.15 17.65 -15.47
N GLY A 197 -10.90 17.46 -15.91
CA GLY A 197 -9.79 18.37 -15.66
C GLY A 197 -9.25 18.39 -14.22
N ALA A 198 -9.74 17.48 -13.35
CA ALA A 198 -9.31 17.31 -11.97
C ALA A 198 -9.42 15.85 -11.50
N LEU A 199 -8.60 15.49 -10.50
CA LEU A 199 -8.60 14.19 -9.80
C LEU A 199 -8.51 14.39 -8.29
#